data_132fd1866bb86ddb4635e78006b19c54
#
_entry.id   132fd1866bb86ddb4635e78006b19c54
#
_cell.length_a   1.000
_cell.length_b   1.000
_cell.length_c   1.000
_cell.angle_alpha   90.00
_cell.angle_beta   90.00
_cell.angle_gamma   90.00
#
_symmetry.space_group_name_H-M   'P 1'
#
loop_
_entity.id
_entity.type
_entity.pdbx_description
1 polymer ?
#
loop_
_entity_poly.entity_id
_entity_poly.type
_entity_poly.pdbx_seq_one_letter_code
_entity_poly.pdbx_strand_id
1 'polypeptide(L)'
;LLGDKAPIINVGGNSLRDLNKNGRLDPYENPNNTIEERVEDLVNQMTIEEKAGSLFINMIGVNADGSLMEVPNILNPFSFLMGSSSEKLIVKKMNHFNIRASHSKENMLKWHNKIQEIGERSRLGIPITIASDPRHGVPNTFGASIFTPYFSKWPSALGLGATQDSLLVYEHAKIVKEEYKAIGIRVALGPM
;
A
#
# COMPACT_ATOMS: atom_id res chain seq x y z
N LEU A 1 12.35 -2.91 16.89
CA LEU A 1 12.46 -4.31 16.46
C LEU A 1 11.09 -4.81 16.04
N LEU A 2 11.02 -5.65 15.00
CA LEU A 2 9.81 -6.34 14.62
C LEU A 2 9.48 -7.45 15.61
N GLY A 3 8.21 -7.56 15.98
CA GLY A 3 7.69 -8.66 16.78
C GLY A 3 7.42 -9.93 15.96
N ASP A 4 6.71 -10.87 16.57
CA ASP A 4 6.20 -12.06 15.89
C ASP A 4 5.02 -11.74 14.97
N LYS A 5 4.62 -12.69 14.14
CA LYS A 5 3.35 -12.61 13.40
C LYS A 5 2.19 -12.63 14.37
N ALA A 6 1.08 -12.02 13.97
CA ALA A 6 -0.14 -12.01 14.75
C ALA A 6 -0.64 -13.46 14.99
N PRO A 7 -0.75 -13.92 16.23
CA PRO A 7 -1.31 -15.23 16.53
C PRO A 7 -2.80 -15.28 16.18
N ILE A 8 -3.31 -16.49 15.98
CA ILE A 8 -4.74 -16.73 15.81
C ILE A 8 -5.33 -17.02 17.18
N ILE A 9 -6.38 -16.31 17.53
CA ILE A 9 -7.20 -16.55 18.73
C ILE A 9 -8.60 -17.00 18.31
N ASN A 10 -9.20 -17.88 19.10
CA ASN A 10 -10.54 -18.38 18.86
C ASN A 10 -11.51 -17.76 19.84
N VAL A 11 -12.45 -16.95 19.36
CA VAL A 11 -13.44 -16.27 20.17
C VAL A 11 -14.83 -16.50 19.55
N GLY A 12 -15.75 -17.06 20.36
CA GLY A 12 -17.12 -17.32 19.91
C GLY A 12 -17.22 -18.22 18.66
N GLY A 13 -16.29 -19.16 18.48
CA GLY A 13 -16.24 -20.07 17.33
C GLY A 13 -15.62 -19.47 16.06
N ASN A 14 -15.14 -18.23 16.09
CA ASN A 14 -14.44 -17.57 15.00
C ASN A 14 -12.93 -17.55 15.27
N SER A 15 -12.14 -17.82 14.22
CA SER A 15 -10.68 -17.68 14.24
C SER A 15 -10.32 -16.24 13.82
N LEU A 16 -9.79 -15.46 14.74
CA LEU A 16 -9.45 -14.05 14.57
C LEU A 16 -7.96 -13.83 14.82
N ARG A 17 -7.41 -12.74 14.30
CA ARG A 17 -6.01 -12.37 14.53
C ARG A 17 -5.89 -11.44 15.73
N ASP A 18 -5.00 -11.79 16.64
CA ASP A 18 -4.53 -10.93 17.73
C ASP A 18 -3.38 -10.07 17.18
N LEU A 19 -3.72 -8.91 16.64
CA LEU A 19 -2.78 -8.05 15.89
C LEU A 19 -1.74 -7.40 16.80
N ASN A 20 -2.13 -7.05 18.04
CA ASN A 20 -1.21 -6.47 19.02
C ASN A 20 -0.52 -7.52 19.93
N LYS A 21 -0.82 -8.81 19.77
CA LYS A 21 -0.20 -9.95 20.43
C LYS A 21 -0.36 -9.92 21.97
N ASN A 22 -1.51 -9.42 22.45
CA ASN A 22 -1.80 -9.31 23.88
C ASN A 22 -2.59 -10.52 24.45
N GLY A 23 -2.97 -11.48 23.59
CA GLY A 23 -3.67 -12.71 23.93
C GLY A 23 -5.18 -12.58 24.07
N ARG A 24 -5.78 -11.47 23.64
CA ARG A 24 -7.23 -11.22 23.68
C ARG A 24 -7.68 -10.51 22.41
N LEU A 25 -8.98 -10.53 22.14
CA LEU A 25 -9.59 -9.79 21.03
C LEU A 25 -9.88 -8.36 21.47
N ASP A 26 -9.13 -7.41 20.96
CA ASP A 26 -9.40 -6.00 21.17
C ASP A 26 -10.49 -5.47 20.20
N PRO A 27 -11.17 -4.37 20.53
CA PRO A 27 -12.23 -3.82 19.69
C PRO A 27 -11.80 -3.55 18.24
N TYR A 28 -10.59 -3.05 18.01
CA TYR A 28 -10.12 -2.74 16.65
C TYR A 28 -9.85 -3.98 15.78
N GLU A 29 -9.62 -5.14 16.40
CA GLU A 29 -9.38 -6.42 15.76
C GLU A 29 -10.68 -7.15 15.40
N ASN A 30 -11.78 -6.80 16.07
CA ASN A 30 -13.05 -7.47 15.88
C ASN A 30 -13.80 -6.91 14.65
N PRO A 31 -13.94 -7.71 13.57
CA PRO A 31 -14.62 -7.26 12.35
C PRO A 31 -16.13 -7.01 12.54
N ASN A 32 -16.71 -7.48 13.63
CA ASN A 32 -18.14 -7.28 13.93
C ASN A 32 -18.43 -5.92 14.60
N ASN A 33 -17.39 -5.23 15.08
CA ASN A 33 -17.54 -3.88 15.61
C ASN A 33 -17.70 -2.87 14.48
N THR A 34 -18.33 -1.74 14.77
CA THR A 34 -18.44 -0.62 13.82
C THR A 34 -17.05 -0.07 13.48
N ILE A 35 -16.94 0.61 12.34
CA ILE A 35 -15.67 1.24 11.94
C ILE A 35 -15.24 2.27 12.98
N GLU A 36 -16.18 3.04 13.50
CA GLU A 36 -15.98 4.08 14.53
C GLU A 36 -15.36 3.49 15.80
N GLU A 37 -15.96 2.41 16.34
CA GLU A 37 -15.44 1.72 17.53
C GLU A 37 -14.03 1.18 17.31
N ARG A 38 -13.79 0.59 16.15
CA ARG A 38 -12.49 0.04 15.78
C ARG A 38 -11.41 1.13 15.64
N VAL A 39 -11.77 2.25 15.01
CA VAL A 39 -10.86 3.39 14.83
C VAL A 39 -10.57 4.04 16.17
N GLU A 40 -11.57 4.28 17.01
CA GLU A 40 -11.38 4.89 18.32
C GLU A 40 -10.44 4.05 19.20
N ASP A 41 -10.67 2.75 19.28
CA ASP A 41 -9.84 1.84 20.06
C ASP A 41 -8.39 1.81 19.52
N LEU A 42 -8.21 1.67 18.20
CA LEU A 42 -6.88 1.67 17.59
C LEU A 42 -6.13 2.97 17.86
N VAL A 43 -6.77 4.13 17.66
CA VAL A 43 -6.16 5.45 17.87
C VAL A 43 -5.79 5.64 19.35
N ASN A 44 -6.60 5.14 20.29
CA ASN A 44 -6.30 5.20 21.71
C ASN A 44 -5.08 4.34 22.09
N GLN A 45 -4.83 3.25 21.38
CA GLN A 45 -3.67 2.41 21.59
C GLN A 45 -2.40 2.91 20.91
N MET A 46 -2.50 3.77 19.88
CA MET A 46 -1.36 4.29 19.13
C MET A 46 -0.52 5.27 19.94
N THR A 47 0.82 5.14 19.85
CA THR A 47 1.76 6.15 20.34
C THR A 47 1.74 7.40 19.45
N ILE A 48 2.32 8.49 19.93
CA ILE A 48 2.39 9.72 19.14
C ILE A 48 3.21 9.54 17.85
N GLU A 49 4.26 8.70 17.88
CA GLU A 49 5.09 8.39 16.72
C GLU A 49 4.32 7.54 15.70
N GLU A 50 3.47 6.62 16.16
CA GLU A 50 2.63 5.82 15.26
C GLU A 50 1.54 6.69 14.62
N LYS A 51 0.93 7.60 15.38
CA LYS A 51 0.00 8.59 14.86
C LYS A 51 0.68 9.49 13.82
N ALA A 52 1.86 10.04 14.15
CA ALA A 52 2.63 10.86 13.22
C ALA A 52 2.99 10.11 11.94
N GLY A 53 3.47 8.86 12.06
CA GLY A 53 3.82 8.01 10.91
C GLY A 53 2.62 7.75 9.99
N SER A 54 1.41 7.61 10.54
CA SER A 54 0.19 7.33 9.77
C SER A 54 -0.36 8.54 9.00
N LEU A 55 0.12 9.76 9.29
CA LEU A 55 -0.31 10.99 8.58
C LEU A 55 0.41 11.21 7.25
N PHE A 56 1.42 10.41 6.92
CA PHE A 56 2.21 10.59 5.71
C PHE A 56 1.87 9.54 4.66
N ILE A 57 1.70 9.98 3.40
CA ILE A 57 1.76 9.14 2.20
C ILE A 57 3.12 9.40 1.56
N ASN A 58 4.15 8.70 2.01
CA ASN A 58 5.50 8.85 1.48
C ASN A 58 5.74 7.91 0.28
N MET A 59 6.74 8.22 -0.53
CA MET A 59 7.16 7.31 -1.60
C MET A 59 7.90 6.11 -1.03
N ILE A 60 7.67 4.92 -1.61
CA ILE A 60 8.41 3.70 -1.30
C ILE A 60 8.91 3.05 -2.58
N GLY A 61 10.15 2.55 -2.52
CA GLY A 61 10.77 1.88 -3.66
C GLY A 61 10.44 0.39 -3.72
N VAL A 62 10.38 -0.11 -4.95
CA VAL A 62 10.24 -1.53 -5.26
C VAL A 62 11.43 -1.93 -6.14
N ASN A 63 12.21 -2.92 -5.74
CA ASN A 63 13.26 -3.47 -6.59
C ASN A 63 12.66 -4.36 -7.70
N ALA A 64 13.37 -4.48 -8.82
CA ALA A 64 12.89 -5.22 -9.98
C ALA A 64 12.60 -6.70 -9.70
N ASP A 65 13.25 -7.29 -8.71
CA ASP A 65 13.07 -8.69 -8.27
C ASP A 65 11.98 -8.85 -7.18
N GLY A 66 11.29 -7.77 -6.83
CA GLY A 66 10.29 -7.75 -5.77
C GLY A 66 10.86 -7.75 -4.35
N SER A 67 12.14 -7.48 -4.18
CA SER A 67 12.73 -7.23 -2.86
C SER A 67 12.48 -5.81 -2.37
N LEU A 68 12.65 -5.58 -1.07
CA LEU A 68 12.59 -4.23 -0.50
C LEU A 68 13.79 -3.40 -0.96
N MET A 69 13.54 -2.14 -1.26
CA MET A 69 14.62 -1.19 -1.55
C MET A 69 15.19 -0.69 -0.23
N GLU A 70 16.41 -1.11 0.10
CA GLU A 70 17.09 -0.71 1.35
C GLU A 70 18.20 0.31 1.11
N VAL A 71 18.80 0.27 -0.06
CA VAL A 71 19.86 1.19 -0.47
C VAL A 71 19.52 1.80 -1.82
N PRO A 72 19.91 3.08 -2.05
CA PRO A 72 19.73 3.68 -3.35
C PRO A 72 20.51 2.92 -4.44
N ASN A 73 19.91 2.83 -5.61
CA ASN A 73 20.58 2.30 -6.79
C ASN A 73 21.32 3.43 -7.50
N ILE A 74 22.64 3.34 -7.61
CA ILE A 74 23.47 4.38 -8.24
C ILE A 74 23.11 4.63 -9.72
N LEU A 75 22.56 3.62 -10.39
CA LEU A 75 22.08 3.73 -11.77
C LEU A 75 20.71 4.39 -11.90
N ASN A 76 20.04 4.64 -10.77
CA ASN A 76 18.76 5.32 -10.72
C ASN A 76 18.80 6.45 -9.67
N PRO A 77 19.15 7.68 -10.08
CA PRO A 77 19.28 8.81 -9.15
C PRO A 77 18.03 9.08 -8.29
N PHE A 78 16.83 8.76 -8.81
CA PHE A 78 15.60 8.91 -8.06
C PHE A 78 15.46 7.95 -6.88
N SER A 79 16.22 6.87 -6.86
CA SER A 79 16.23 5.94 -5.73
C SER A 79 16.76 6.58 -4.46
N PHE A 80 17.60 7.61 -4.56
CA PHE A 80 18.08 8.39 -3.40
C PHE A 80 16.93 9.13 -2.69
N LEU A 81 15.89 9.52 -3.42
CA LEU A 81 14.70 10.15 -2.84
C LEU A 81 13.78 9.13 -2.15
N MET A 82 13.92 7.85 -2.49
CA MET A 82 13.08 6.80 -1.91
C MET A 82 13.50 6.42 -0.49
N GLY A 83 14.81 6.41 -0.19
CA GLY A 83 15.33 5.95 1.09
C GLY A 83 15.05 4.48 1.39
N SER A 84 15.46 4.00 2.56
CA SER A 84 15.26 2.61 3.00
C SER A 84 13.79 2.32 3.31
N SER A 85 13.28 1.21 2.78
CA SER A 85 11.93 0.72 3.08
C SER A 85 11.79 0.33 4.55
N SER A 86 12.78 -0.39 5.10
CA SER A 86 12.78 -0.82 6.49
C SER A 86 12.83 0.36 7.46
N GLU A 87 13.59 1.41 7.15
CA GLU A 87 13.60 2.62 7.98
C GLU A 87 12.21 3.26 8.07
N LYS A 88 11.51 3.39 6.94
CA LYS A 88 10.18 3.99 6.90
C LYS A 88 9.14 3.15 7.65
N LEU A 89 9.13 1.85 7.40
CA LEU A 89 8.15 0.94 7.98
C LEU A 89 8.39 0.71 9.48
N ILE A 90 9.64 0.51 9.88
CA ILE A 90 9.98 0.03 11.24
C ILE A 90 10.35 1.19 12.15
N VAL A 91 11.24 2.10 11.71
CA VAL A 91 11.74 3.19 12.55
C VAL A 91 10.75 4.34 12.57
N LYS A 92 10.32 4.81 11.39
CA LYS A 92 9.38 5.95 11.25
C LYS A 92 7.92 5.54 11.40
N LYS A 93 7.61 4.24 11.54
CA LYS A 93 6.27 3.68 11.75
C LYS A 93 5.22 4.16 10.73
N MET A 94 5.68 4.42 9.50
CA MET A 94 4.81 4.83 8.41
C MET A 94 4.07 3.61 7.86
N ASN A 95 2.81 3.79 7.51
CA ASN A 95 1.94 2.71 7.01
C ASN A 95 1.15 3.09 5.75
N HIS A 96 1.38 4.26 5.16
CA HIS A 96 0.79 4.69 3.90
C HIS A 96 1.89 5.11 2.93
N PHE A 97 1.85 4.55 1.71
CA PHE A 97 2.91 4.80 0.72
C PHE A 97 2.36 4.93 -0.69
N ASN A 98 2.97 5.83 -1.47
CA ASN A 98 2.82 5.90 -2.92
C ASN A 98 3.99 5.17 -3.58
N ILE A 99 3.70 4.27 -4.52
CA ILE A 99 4.73 3.59 -5.32
C ILE A 99 4.99 4.33 -6.62
N ARG A 100 6.25 4.39 -7.06
CA ARG A 100 6.63 4.99 -8.34
C ARG A 100 6.83 3.98 -9.46
N ALA A 101 7.44 2.87 -9.18
CA ALA A 101 7.70 1.82 -10.17
C ALA A 101 6.78 0.63 -9.94
N SER A 102 6.37 -0.01 -11.03
CA SER A 102 5.75 -1.33 -11.01
C SER A 102 6.53 -2.27 -11.90
N HIS A 103 6.70 -3.48 -11.41
CA HIS A 103 7.39 -4.56 -12.09
C HIS A 103 6.39 -5.66 -12.48
N SER A 104 6.85 -6.86 -12.84
CA SER A 104 5.95 -7.96 -13.15
C SER A 104 4.98 -8.21 -11.99
N LYS A 105 3.79 -8.76 -12.29
CA LYS A 105 2.77 -9.05 -11.27
C LYS A 105 3.31 -9.94 -10.15
N GLU A 106 4.16 -10.90 -10.48
CA GLU A 106 4.78 -11.81 -9.52
C GLU A 106 5.68 -11.05 -8.54
N ASN A 107 6.52 -10.15 -9.05
CA ASN A 107 7.43 -9.36 -8.24
C ASN A 107 6.69 -8.29 -7.41
N MET A 108 5.63 -7.69 -7.95
CA MET A 108 4.77 -6.79 -7.18
C MET A 108 4.07 -7.52 -6.03
N LEU A 109 3.55 -8.72 -6.26
CA LEU A 109 2.92 -9.53 -5.20
C LEU A 109 3.93 -9.96 -4.14
N LYS A 110 5.12 -10.40 -4.55
CA LYS A 110 6.22 -10.74 -3.63
C LYS A 110 6.57 -9.57 -2.72
N TRP A 111 6.76 -8.39 -3.30
CA TRP A 111 7.04 -7.16 -2.57
C TRP A 111 5.89 -6.78 -1.64
N HIS A 112 4.64 -6.79 -2.15
CA HIS A 112 3.46 -6.45 -1.37
C HIS A 112 3.29 -7.36 -0.16
N ASN A 113 3.42 -8.67 -0.35
CA ASN A 113 3.33 -9.63 0.76
C ASN A 113 4.41 -9.38 1.81
N LYS A 114 5.62 -9.00 1.38
CA LYS A 114 6.71 -8.70 2.30
C LYS A 114 6.45 -7.47 3.15
N ILE A 115 5.94 -6.38 2.57
CA ILE A 115 5.60 -5.18 3.36
C ILE A 115 4.40 -5.44 4.28
N GLN A 116 3.41 -6.23 3.87
CA GLN A 116 2.29 -6.60 4.74
C GLN A 116 2.76 -7.49 5.91
N GLU A 117 3.71 -8.40 5.68
CA GLU A 117 4.33 -9.17 6.76
C GLU A 117 5.01 -8.24 7.79
N ILE A 118 5.69 -7.20 7.33
CA ILE A 118 6.31 -6.21 8.23
C ILE A 118 5.22 -5.45 9.01
N GLY A 119 4.16 -5.01 8.33
CA GLY A 119 3.01 -4.38 8.98
C GLY A 119 2.38 -5.25 10.06
N GLU A 120 2.10 -6.53 9.76
CA GLU A 120 1.56 -7.49 10.72
C GLU A 120 2.47 -7.69 11.94
N ARG A 121 3.78 -7.66 11.74
CA ARG A 121 4.78 -7.82 12.80
C ARG A 121 5.06 -6.53 13.58
N SER A 122 4.47 -5.41 13.19
CA SER A 122 4.51 -4.18 13.99
C SER A 122 3.69 -4.33 15.27
N ARG A 123 3.85 -3.41 16.22
CA ARG A 123 3.22 -3.48 17.55
C ARG A 123 1.70 -3.62 17.50
N LEU A 124 1.03 -2.92 16.60
CA LEU A 124 -0.44 -2.94 16.45
C LEU A 124 -0.92 -3.69 15.20
N GLY A 125 -0.01 -4.28 14.42
CA GLY A 125 -0.35 -5.04 13.23
C GLY A 125 -1.09 -4.24 12.16
N ILE A 126 -0.91 -2.91 12.10
CA ILE A 126 -1.60 -2.03 11.14
C ILE A 126 -1.17 -2.39 9.71
N PRO A 127 -2.10 -2.73 8.81
CA PRO A 127 -1.78 -3.04 7.43
C PRO A 127 -1.14 -1.86 6.70
N ILE A 128 -0.27 -2.16 5.74
CA ILE A 128 0.35 -1.14 4.90
C ILE A 128 -0.58 -0.81 3.74
N THR A 129 -0.95 0.45 3.62
CA THR A 129 -1.78 0.96 2.54
C THR A 129 -0.92 1.47 1.39
N ILE A 130 -1.16 0.96 0.19
CA ILE A 130 -0.44 1.36 -1.02
C ILE A 130 -1.35 2.21 -1.90
N ALA A 131 -0.84 3.41 -2.19
CA ALA A 131 -1.41 4.35 -3.14
C ALA A 131 -0.63 4.33 -4.46
N SER A 132 -1.25 4.79 -5.51
CA SER A 132 -0.60 5.01 -6.80
C SER A 132 -1.26 6.15 -7.57
N ASP A 133 -0.43 6.94 -8.25
CA ASP A 133 -0.87 7.83 -9.32
C ASP A 133 -1.43 7.02 -10.50
N PRO A 134 -2.21 7.63 -11.43
CA PRO A 134 -2.71 6.95 -12.61
C PRO A 134 -1.60 6.32 -13.44
N ARG A 135 -1.80 5.06 -13.88
CA ARG A 135 -0.78 4.27 -14.59
C ARG A 135 -1.14 3.89 -16.02
N HIS A 136 -2.43 3.89 -16.33
CA HIS A 136 -2.95 3.29 -17.56
C HIS A 136 -2.85 4.21 -18.78
N GLY A 137 -2.90 5.52 -18.58
CA GLY A 137 -2.86 6.53 -19.65
C GLY A 137 -1.60 7.42 -19.65
N VAL A 138 -0.59 7.07 -18.87
CA VAL A 138 0.62 7.89 -18.71
C VAL A 138 1.79 7.29 -19.48
N PRO A 139 2.47 8.06 -20.34
CA PRO A 139 3.69 7.60 -20.98
C PRO A 139 4.82 7.50 -19.97
N ASN A 140 5.77 6.60 -20.22
CA ASN A 140 7.00 6.52 -19.44
C ASN A 140 7.87 7.75 -19.69
N THR A 141 7.68 8.79 -18.88
CA THR A 141 8.46 10.03 -18.96
C THR A 141 9.54 10.03 -17.90
N PHE A 142 10.80 10.16 -18.31
CA PHE A 142 11.93 10.20 -17.38
C PHE A 142 11.75 11.33 -16.36
N GLY A 143 11.88 11.00 -15.08
CA GLY A 143 11.84 11.97 -13.98
C GLY A 143 10.45 12.27 -13.40
N ALA A 144 9.40 12.24 -14.20
CA ALA A 144 8.03 12.49 -13.75
C ALA A 144 7.20 11.22 -13.67
N SER A 145 7.64 10.14 -14.31
CA SER A 145 6.76 9.05 -14.59
C SER A 145 6.96 7.84 -13.71
N ILE A 146 5.91 7.24 -13.61
CA ILE A 146 5.62 5.93 -13.10
C ILE A 146 5.96 4.94 -14.20
N PHE A 147 6.95 4.09 -13.96
CA PHE A 147 7.27 2.99 -14.88
C PHE A 147 6.16 1.93 -14.79
N THR A 148 5.42 1.75 -15.87
CA THR A 148 4.19 0.94 -15.89
C THR A 148 4.09 -0.02 -17.07
N PRO A 149 5.11 -0.83 -17.38
CA PRO A 149 5.09 -1.66 -18.59
C PRO A 149 4.05 -2.80 -18.55
N TYR A 150 3.56 -3.14 -17.38
CA TYR A 150 2.72 -4.32 -17.13
C TYR A 150 1.24 -4.01 -16.93
N PHE A 151 0.85 -2.72 -16.96
CA PHE A 151 -0.55 -2.32 -16.94
C PHE A 151 -1.13 -2.23 -18.34
N SER A 152 -2.43 -2.43 -18.48
CA SER A 152 -3.15 -2.17 -19.74
C SER A 152 -2.94 -0.72 -20.20
N LYS A 153 -2.86 -0.50 -21.50
CA LYS A 153 -2.59 0.81 -22.07
C LYS A 153 -3.88 1.44 -22.59
N TRP A 154 -4.11 2.64 -22.13
CA TRP A 154 -5.29 3.43 -22.43
C TRP A 154 -4.89 4.83 -22.91
N PRO A 155 -5.78 5.57 -23.60
CA PRO A 155 -5.56 6.98 -23.85
C PRO A 155 -5.36 7.76 -22.55
N SER A 156 -4.71 8.91 -22.62
CA SER A 156 -4.66 9.87 -21.51
C SER A 156 -6.06 10.31 -21.10
N ALA A 157 -6.20 10.96 -19.93
CA ALA A 157 -7.48 11.52 -19.48
C ALA A 157 -8.09 12.46 -20.53
N LEU A 158 -7.25 13.27 -21.19
CA LEU A 158 -7.68 14.13 -22.31
C LEU A 158 -8.23 13.31 -23.49
N GLY A 159 -7.54 12.22 -23.86
CA GLY A 159 -7.97 11.33 -24.94
C GLY A 159 -9.28 10.61 -24.60
N LEU A 160 -9.44 10.13 -23.38
CA LEU A 160 -10.71 9.55 -22.90
C LEU A 160 -11.83 10.59 -22.91
N GLY A 161 -11.58 11.81 -22.44
CA GLY A 161 -12.55 12.90 -22.45
C GLY A 161 -12.99 13.30 -23.87
N ALA A 162 -12.07 13.25 -24.85
CA ALA A 162 -12.38 13.56 -26.26
C ALA A 162 -13.36 12.57 -26.91
N THR A 163 -13.49 11.33 -26.34
CA THR A 163 -14.48 10.36 -26.83
C THR A 163 -15.92 10.78 -26.53
N GLN A 164 -16.14 11.60 -25.51
CA GLN A 164 -17.47 11.97 -24.98
C GLN A 164 -18.31 10.74 -24.57
N ASP A 165 -17.68 9.61 -24.33
CA ASP A 165 -18.33 8.35 -23.97
C ASP A 165 -18.11 8.05 -22.49
N SER A 166 -19.09 8.36 -21.67
CA SER A 166 -19.04 8.13 -20.21
C SER A 166 -19.03 6.65 -19.84
N LEU A 167 -19.60 5.77 -20.67
CA LEU A 167 -19.59 4.32 -20.42
C LEU A 167 -18.18 3.77 -20.65
N LEU A 168 -17.49 4.22 -21.69
CA LEU A 168 -16.09 3.85 -21.91
C LEU A 168 -15.20 4.26 -20.74
N VAL A 169 -15.37 5.47 -20.21
CA VAL A 169 -14.61 5.94 -19.03
C VAL A 169 -14.94 5.12 -17.79
N TYR A 170 -16.19 4.74 -17.59
CA TYR A 170 -16.60 3.87 -16.48
C TYR A 170 -15.98 2.48 -16.59
N GLU A 171 -16.00 1.85 -17.77
CA GLU A 171 -15.36 0.53 -17.99
C GLU A 171 -13.84 0.61 -17.81
N HIS A 172 -13.20 1.69 -18.28
CA HIS A 172 -11.79 1.94 -17.98
C HIS A 172 -11.52 1.96 -16.46
N ALA A 173 -12.31 2.71 -15.70
CA ALA A 173 -12.15 2.78 -14.23
C ALA A 173 -12.32 1.41 -13.56
N LYS A 174 -13.22 0.55 -14.06
CA LYS A 174 -13.35 -0.84 -13.56
C LYS A 174 -12.09 -1.66 -13.80
N ILE A 175 -11.50 -1.55 -14.99
CA ILE A 175 -10.26 -2.26 -15.32
C ILE A 175 -9.11 -1.76 -14.44
N VAL A 176 -8.95 -0.45 -14.30
CA VAL A 176 -7.96 0.17 -13.39
C VAL A 176 -8.11 -0.39 -11.98
N LYS A 177 -9.33 -0.43 -11.45
CA LYS A 177 -9.62 -0.97 -10.12
C LYS A 177 -9.17 -2.42 -9.98
N GLU A 178 -9.49 -3.28 -10.95
CA GLU A 178 -9.14 -4.70 -10.86
C GLU A 178 -7.62 -4.92 -10.98
N GLU A 179 -6.94 -4.20 -11.87
CA GLU A 179 -5.48 -4.28 -11.99
C GLU A 179 -4.77 -3.77 -10.75
N TYR A 180 -5.24 -2.67 -10.14
CA TYR A 180 -4.68 -2.14 -8.89
C TYR A 180 -4.87 -3.12 -7.74
N LYS A 181 -6.08 -3.65 -7.57
CA LYS A 181 -6.38 -4.64 -6.54
C LYS A 181 -5.52 -5.89 -6.66
N ALA A 182 -5.28 -6.35 -7.89
CA ALA A 182 -4.51 -7.56 -8.16
C ALA A 182 -3.07 -7.51 -7.61
N ILE A 183 -2.47 -6.32 -7.52
CA ILE A 183 -1.10 -6.13 -7.01
C ILE A 183 -1.05 -5.38 -5.66
N GLY A 184 -2.21 -5.25 -4.99
CA GLY A 184 -2.28 -4.71 -3.63
C GLY A 184 -2.38 -3.19 -3.52
N ILE A 185 -2.57 -2.45 -4.62
CA ILE A 185 -2.86 -1.01 -4.56
C ILE A 185 -4.30 -0.82 -4.08
N ARG A 186 -4.50 0.01 -3.06
CA ARG A 186 -5.80 0.25 -2.41
C ARG A 186 -6.29 1.68 -2.52
N VAL A 187 -5.40 2.62 -2.84
CA VAL A 187 -5.72 4.04 -2.99
C VAL A 187 -5.30 4.50 -4.37
N ALA A 188 -6.23 5.00 -5.16
CA ALA A 188 -5.97 5.68 -6.42
C ALA A 188 -5.87 7.18 -6.16
N LEU A 189 -4.71 7.77 -6.52
CA LEU A 189 -4.48 9.22 -6.43
C LEU A 189 -4.91 9.86 -7.76
N GLY A 190 -6.20 9.89 -7.99
CA GLY A 190 -6.80 10.42 -9.22
C GLY A 190 -8.29 10.71 -9.04
N PRO A 191 -8.95 11.31 -10.06
CA PRO A 191 -8.38 11.80 -11.33
C PRO A 191 -7.51 13.04 -11.17
N MET A 192 -6.54 13.21 -12.08
CA MET A 192 -5.68 14.39 -12.19
C MET A 192 -5.89 15.07 -13.54
#